data_fcbc3149d7545a5024588eeff04024d6
#
_entry.id   fcbc3149d7545a5024588eeff04024d6
#
_cell.length_a   1.000
_cell.length_b   1.000
_cell.length_c   1.000
_cell.angle_alpha   90.00
_cell.angle_beta   90.00
_cell.angle_gamma   90.00
#
_symmetry.space_group_name_H-M   'P 1'
#
loop_
_entity.id
_entity.type
_entity.pdbx_description
1 polymer ?
#
loop_
_entity_poly.entity_id
_entity_poly.type
_entity_poly.pdbx_seq_one_letter_code
_entity_poly.pdbx_strand_id
1 'polypeptide(L)'
;MFIGPDKCALQIRNSKFEIRNFRGAFTLLEIMLAVGILGMMSLAIFRFVQSNMTALQLSTDTAATEAQYEGLRDLLTVEWQSLSPFRAAMTGEPFKLNDRQRDELKWSCGAGPGLLTRYAPGDFVVRLRLQPEKENGDRLDLGLLRKPKEDSDIGEGHETWVPLVKNVASLEIRYFSAQANTWVDSWPGGQLPGLIKITLGRADAAVPWEAIIPLRRTPY
;
A
#
# COMPACT_ATOMS: atom_id res chain seq x y z
N MET A 1 67.46 60.20 15.74
CA MET A 1 67.89 58.77 15.55
C MET A 1 66.85 58.14 14.65
N PHE A 2 67.14 58.19 13.31
CA PHE A 2 66.29 57.78 12.23
C PHE A 2 66.70 56.36 11.82
N ILE A 3 65.77 55.39 11.92
CA ILE A 3 65.91 54.03 11.41
C ILE A 3 65.10 53.98 10.13
N GLY A 4 65.76 53.80 8.99
CA GLY A 4 65.09 53.68 7.68
C GLY A 4 64.44 52.31 7.42
N PRO A 5 63.47 52.20 6.50
CA PRO A 5 62.79 50.98 6.20
C PRO A 5 63.54 50.10 5.22
N ASP A 6 63.84 48.88 5.62
CA ASP A 6 64.42 47.86 4.77
C ASP A 6 63.39 47.44 3.68
N LYS A 7 63.76 47.63 2.43
CA LYS A 7 63.03 47.13 1.26
C LYS A 7 63.33 45.65 1.03
N CYS A 8 62.46 44.83 1.44
CA CYS A 8 62.46 43.41 1.09
C CYS A 8 62.00 43.27 -0.38
N ALA A 9 62.94 43.18 -1.31
CA ALA A 9 62.63 42.90 -2.71
C ALA A 9 62.30 41.42 -2.91
N LEU A 10 61.01 41.10 -3.10
CA LEU A 10 60.56 39.78 -3.48
C LEU A 10 60.98 39.46 -4.91
N GLN A 11 62.01 38.64 -5.06
CA GLN A 11 62.52 38.17 -6.34
C GLN A 11 61.59 37.04 -6.85
N ILE A 12 60.63 37.43 -7.72
CA ILE A 12 59.78 36.49 -8.42
C ILE A 12 60.60 35.71 -9.43
N ARG A 13 60.95 34.50 -9.11
CA ARG A 13 61.63 33.55 -9.96
C ARG A 13 60.67 33.08 -11.05
N ASN A 14 60.70 33.67 -12.22
CA ASN A 14 59.99 33.25 -13.42
C ASN A 14 60.52 31.87 -13.86
N SER A 15 59.84 30.81 -13.35
CA SER A 15 60.03 29.49 -13.90
C SER A 15 59.30 29.44 -15.25
N LYS A 16 60.06 29.53 -16.34
CA LYS A 16 59.54 29.22 -17.67
C LYS A 16 59.11 27.79 -17.68
N PHE A 17 57.80 27.59 -17.66
CA PHE A 17 57.19 26.27 -17.88
C PHE A 17 57.40 25.92 -19.35
N GLU A 18 58.47 25.19 -19.64
CA GLU A 18 58.78 24.69 -20.98
C GLU A 18 57.78 23.57 -21.29
N ILE A 19 56.68 23.93 -21.99
CA ILE A 19 55.73 22.95 -22.52
C ILE A 19 56.46 22.14 -23.60
N ARG A 20 57.05 21.03 -23.19
CA ARG A 20 57.57 20.04 -24.13
C ARG A 20 56.41 19.55 -24.95
N ASN A 21 56.34 19.98 -26.22
CA ASN A 21 55.41 19.44 -27.22
C ASN A 21 55.75 17.96 -27.44
N PHE A 22 55.13 17.08 -26.68
CA PHE A 22 55.08 15.64 -26.97
C PHE A 22 54.23 15.44 -28.22
N ARG A 23 54.81 15.53 -29.41
CA ARG A 23 54.24 15.02 -30.64
C ARG A 23 54.42 13.50 -30.68
N GLY A 24 53.84 12.76 -29.74
CA GLY A 24 53.67 11.35 -29.81
C GLY A 24 52.45 11.09 -30.70
N ALA A 25 52.62 10.57 -31.90
CA ALA A 25 51.51 10.03 -32.67
C ALA A 25 50.93 8.85 -31.89
N PHE A 26 49.63 8.92 -31.54
CA PHE A 26 48.92 7.81 -30.89
C PHE A 26 49.04 6.56 -31.77
N THR A 27 49.43 5.47 -31.17
CA THR A 27 49.44 4.17 -31.85
C THR A 27 48.02 3.67 -32.06
N LEU A 28 47.78 2.99 -33.19
CA LEU A 28 46.45 2.39 -33.45
C LEU A 28 45.98 1.48 -32.30
N LEU A 29 46.93 0.79 -31.69
CA LEU A 29 46.67 -0.09 -30.52
C LEU A 29 46.16 0.68 -29.30
N GLU A 30 46.71 1.89 -29.02
CA GLU A 30 46.29 2.72 -27.90
C GLU A 30 44.87 3.24 -28.07
N ILE A 31 44.48 3.61 -29.31
CA ILE A 31 43.10 4.01 -29.62
C ILE A 31 42.16 2.83 -29.46
N MET A 32 42.52 1.64 -29.96
CA MET A 32 41.69 0.44 -29.80
C MET A 32 41.49 0.05 -28.33
N LEU A 33 42.56 0.14 -27.53
CA LEU A 33 42.50 -0.12 -26.10
C LEU A 33 41.61 0.90 -25.38
N ALA A 34 41.76 2.20 -25.68
CA ALA A 34 40.95 3.26 -25.10
C ALA A 34 39.45 3.09 -25.40
N VAL A 35 39.09 2.76 -26.66
CA VAL A 35 37.70 2.51 -27.08
C VAL A 35 37.18 1.26 -26.41
N GLY A 36 38.00 0.20 -26.28
CA GLY A 36 37.63 -1.01 -25.56
C GLY A 36 37.31 -0.76 -24.10
N ILE A 37 38.15 -0.01 -23.40
CA ILE A 37 37.91 0.37 -21.99
C ILE A 37 36.66 1.23 -21.87
N LEU A 38 36.50 2.23 -22.74
CA LEU A 38 35.33 3.10 -22.74
C LEU A 38 34.03 2.30 -22.98
N GLY A 39 34.05 1.34 -23.90
CA GLY A 39 32.94 0.43 -24.15
C GLY A 39 32.57 -0.41 -22.93
N MET A 40 33.56 -1.00 -22.25
CA MET A 40 33.33 -1.75 -21.02
C MET A 40 32.79 -0.88 -19.90
N MET A 41 33.31 0.33 -19.70
CA MET A 41 32.80 1.26 -18.70
C MET A 41 31.35 1.69 -18.99
N SER A 42 31.06 1.98 -20.28
CA SER A 42 29.69 2.33 -20.69
C SER A 42 28.72 1.19 -20.43
N LEU A 43 29.11 -0.06 -20.74
CA LEU A 43 28.31 -1.24 -20.47
C LEU A 43 28.09 -1.44 -18.97
N ALA A 44 29.11 -1.27 -18.16
CA ALA A 44 29.00 -1.38 -16.69
C ALA A 44 28.04 -0.33 -16.11
N ILE A 45 28.16 0.92 -16.55
CA ILE A 45 27.24 2.00 -16.13
C ILE A 45 25.81 1.69 -16.57
N PHE A 46 25.61 1.26 -17.80
CA PHE A 46 24.29 0.90 -18.30
C PHE A 46 23.63 -0.23 -17.48
N ARG A 47 24.38 -1.28 -17.16
CA ARG A 47 23.91 -2.38 -16.31
C ARG A 47 23.58 -1.92 -14.91
N PHE A 48 24.40 -1.06 -14.33
CA PHE A 48 24.16 -0.49 -13.00
C PHE A 48 22.88 0.37 -12.99
N VAL A 49 22.68 1.22 -13.98
CA VAL A 49 21.47 2.05 -14.09
C VAL A 49 20.23 1.18 -14.26
N GLN A 50 20.27 0.18 -15.14
CA GLN A 50 19.15 -0.75 -15.31
C GLN A 50 18.79 -1.49 -14.00
N SER A 51 19.79 -2.00 -13.30
CA SER A 51 19.57 -2.70 -12.02
C SER A 51 18.93 -1.78 -10.98
N ASN A 52 19.40 -0.54 -10.87
CA ASN A 52 18.80 0.43 -9.95
C ASN A 52 17.38 0.82 -10.34
N MET A 53 17.08 1.01 -11.61
CA MET A 53 15.73 1.31 -12.09
C MET A 53 14.76 0.18 -11.75
N THR A 54 15.16 -1.08 -11.99
CA THR A 54 14.35 -2.25 -11.66
C THR A 54 14.11 -2.35 -10.14
N ALA A 55 15.13 -2.10 -9.33
CA ALA A 55 15.00 -2.12 -7.87
C ALA A 55 14.06 -1.01 -7.36
N LEU A 56 14.14 0.19 -7.94
CA LEU A 56 13.25 1.30 -7.61
C LEU A 56 11.80 0.99 -7.99
N GLN A 57 11.54 0.44 -9.18
CA GLN A 57 10.20 0.04 -9.61
C GLN A 57 9.60 -0.99 -8.66
N LEU A 58 10.35 -2.04 -8.32
CA LEU A 58 9.89 -3.06 -7.39
C LEU A 58 9.59 -2.48 -6.00
N SER A 59 10.43 -1.56 -5.52
CA SER A 59 10.22 -0.88 -4.24
C SER A 59 8.98 0.01 -4.25
N THR A 60 8.73 0.75 -5.35
CA THR A 60 7.54 1.61 -5.47
C THR A 60 6.25 0.80 -5.56
N ASP A 61 6.25 -0.31 -6.30
CA ASP A 61 5.10 -1.19 -6.43
C ASP A 61 4.75 -1.86 -5.09
N THR A 62 5.78 -2.30 -4.34
CA THR A 62 5.59 -2.87 -3.00
C THR A 62 5.03 -1.83 -2.04
N ALA A 63 5.60 -0.62 -2.02
CA ALA A 63 5.14 0.47 -1.16
C ALA A 63 3.71 0.91 -1.49
N ALA A 64 3.34 0.96 -2.77
CA ALA A 64 1.97 1.27 -3.19
C ALA A 64 0.96 0.22 -2.71
N THR A 65 1.35 -1.06 -2.81
CA THR A 65 0.52 -2.17 -2.32
C THR A 65 0.35 -2.11 -0.80
N GLU A 66 1.42 -1.91 -0.06
CA GLU A 66 1.36 -1.76 1.41
C GLU A 66 0.50 -0.57 1.82
N ALA A 67 0.64 0.58 1.16
CA ALA A 67 -0.18 1.75 1.41
C ALA A 67 -1.68 1.49 1.17
N GLN A 68 -2.03 0.66 0.18
CA GLN A 68 -3.41 0.28 -0.08
C GLN A 68 -3.99 -0.55 1.08
N TYR A 69 -3.24 -1.51 1.62
CA TYR A 69 -3.69 -2.32 2.76
C TYR A 69 -3.76 -1.52 4.06
N GLU A 70 -2.84 -0.60 4.29
CA GLU A 70 -2.90 0.33 5.42
C GLU A 70 -4.12 1.25 5.31
N GLY A 71 -4.39 1.78 4.11
CA GLY A 71 -5.59 2.57 3.83
C GLY A 71 -6.89 1.79 4.07
N LEU A 72 -6.92 0.50 3.71
CA LEU A 72 -8.04 -0.39 4.01
C LEU A 72 -8.25 -0.53 5.53
N ARG A 73 -7.18 -0.78 6.29
CA ARG A 73 -7.24 -0.90 7.75
C ARG A 73 -7.79 0.38 8.39
N ASP A 74 -7.26 1.53 7.97
CA ASP A 74 -7.67 2.82 8.50
C ASP A 74 -9.13 3.14 8.16
N LEU A 75 -9.56 2.88 6.93
CA LEU A 75 -10.95 3.04 6.52
C LEU A 75 -11.90 2.20 7.37
N LEU A 76 -11.62 0.92 7.53
CA LEU A 76 -12.45 0.01 8.33
C LEU A 76 -12.41 0.39 9.81
N THR A 77 -11.28 0.84 10.33
CA THR A 77 -11.16 1.31 11.71
C THR A 77 -12.05 2.52 11.96
N VAL A 78 -12.00 3.53 11.10
CA VAL A 78 -12.84 4.73 11.21
C VAL A 78 -14.32 4.37 11.10
N GLU A 79 -14.67 3.56 10.11
CA GLU A 79 -16.04 3.14 9.87
C GLU A 79 -16.62 2.39 11.08
N TRP A 80 -15.93 1.37 11.58
CA TRP A 80 -16.43 0.54 12.67
C TRP A 80 -16.39 1.19 14.04
N GLN A 81 -15.44 2.09 14.29
CA GLN A 81 -15.40 2.89 15.52
C GLN A 81 -16.47 3.99 15.54
N SER A 82 -17.01 4.36 14.37
CA SER A 82 -18.12 5.31 14.27
C SER A 82 -19.49 4.66 14.54
N LEU A 83 -19.56 3.32 14.54
CA LEU A 83 -20.80 2.59 14.77
C LEU A 83 -21.32 2.83 16.19
N SER A 84 -22.62 3.13 16.29
CA SER A 84 -23.27 3.27 17.58
C SER A 84 -23.47 1.90 18.24
N PRO A 85 -22.95 1.65 19.44
CA PRO A 85 -23.05 0.36 20.11
C PRO A 85 -24.49 -0.14 20.34
N PHE A 86 -25.45 0.78 20.34
CA PHE A 86 -26.86 0.48 20.62
C PHE A 86 -27.72 0.27 19.36
N ARG A 87 -27.27 0.74 18.21
CA ARG A 87 -28.02 0.67 16.94
C ARG A 87 -27.34 -0.15 15.87
N ALA A 88 -26.07 -0.41 16.03
CA ALA A 88 -25.32 -1.15 15.04
C ALA A 88 -25.60 -2.64 15.19
N ALA A 89 -26.16 -3.23 14.14
CA ALA A 89 -26.21 -4.68 13.98
C ALA A 89 -25.03 -5.08 13.09
N MET A 90 -24.22 -6.01 13.58
CA MET A 90 -23.12 -6.59 12.80
C MET A 90 -23.29 -8.10 12.79
N THR A 91 -23.26 -8.70 11.61
CA THR A 91 -23.36 -10.14 11.41
C THR A 91 -22.25 -10.60 10.49
N GLY A 92 -21.65 -11.72 10.80
CA GLY A 92 -20.61 -12.31 9.97
C GLY A 92 -20.76 -13.81 9.91
N GLU A 93 -20.70 -14.34 8.71
CA GLU A 93 -20.84 -15.77 8.45
C GLU A 93 -19.62 -16.25 7.67
N PRO A 94 -19.04 -17.39 8.07
CA PRO A 94 -17.99 -18.01 7.30
C PRO A 94 -18.57 -18.56 5.99
N PHE A 95 -17.92 -18.24 4.90
CA PHE A 95 -18.31 -18.74 3.59
C PHE A 95 -17.10 -19.29 2.84
N LYS A 96 -17.23 -20.51 2.31
CA LYS A 96 -16.17 -21.16 1.55
C LYS A 96 -16.68 -21.55 0.17
N LEU A 97 -15.93 -21.17 -0.85
CA LEU A 97 -16.23 -21.52 -2.23
C LEU A 97 -14.95 -21.97 -2.95
N ASN A 98 -15.00 -23.15 -3.59
CA ASN A 98 -13.86 -23.73 -4.30
C ASN A 98 -12.60 -23.82 -3.43
N ASP A 99 -12.73 -24.31 -2.20
CA ASP A 99 -11.69 -24.42 -1.18
C ASP A 99 -11.02 -23.08 -0.74
N ARG A 100 -11.58 -21.96 -1.18
CA ARG A 100 -11.13 -20.63 -0.76
C ARG A 100 -12.11 -20.01 0.21
N GLN A 101 -11.57 -19.45 1.28
CA GLN A 101 -12.36 -18.71 2.26
C GLN A 101 -12.78 -17.38 1.65
N ARG A 102 -14.09 -17.08 1.73
CA ARG A 102 -14.71 -15.86 1.18
C ARG A 102 -15.76 -15.33 2.15
N ASP A 103 -15.35 -15.10 3.39
CA ASP A 103 -16.26 -14.65 4.43
C ASP A 103 -16.96 -13.36 4.06
N GLU A 104 -18.16 -13.18 4.59
CA GLU A 104 -18.95 -11.97 4.42
C GLU A 104 -19.21 -11.33 5.78
N LEU A 105 -18.97 -10.03 5.89
CA LEU A 105 -19.29 -9.23 7.06
C LEU A 105 -20.30 -8.16 6.69
N LYS A 106 -21.45 -8.17 7.38
CA LYS A 106 -22.55 -7.24 7.18
C LYS A 106 -22.73 -6.37 8.42
N TRP A 107 -22.92 -5.08 8.22
CA TRP A 107 -23.27 -4.16 9.31
C TRP A 107 -24.23 -3.08 8.85
N SER A 108 -24.90 -2.45 9.81
CA SER A 108 -25.76 -1.31 9.58
C SER A 108 -25.05 -0.05 10.06
N CYS A 109 -24.98 0.96 9.22
CA CYS A 109 -24.47 2.29 9.56
C CYS A 109 -25.50 3.35 9.21
N GLY A 110 -25.56 4.42 10.04
CA GLY A 110 -26.34 5.60 9.72
C GLY A 110 -25.58 6.57 8.79
N ALA A 111 -26.26 7.64 8.41
CA ALA A 111 -25.63 8.77 7.76
C ALA A 111 -24.51 9.33 8.66
N GLY A 112 -23.27 8.99 8.36
CA GLY A 112 -22.08 9.40 9.13
C GLY A 112 -21.12 10.21 8.29
N PRO A 113 -20.05 10.73 8.92
CA PRO A 113 -18.98 11.46 8.22
C PRO A 113 -18.15 10.55 7.32
N GLY A 114 -18.46 9.26 7.26
CA GLY A 114 -17.73 8.28 6.44
C GLY A 114 -17.82 8.56 4.95
N LEU A 115 -16.79 8.15 4.23
CA LEU A 115 -16.67 8.31 2.77
C LEU A 115 -17.86 7.69 2.03
N LEU A 116 -18.47 6.66 2.61
CA LEU A 116 -19.56 5.88 2.01
C LEU A 116 -20.94 6.54 2.17
N THR A 117 -21.10 7.47 3.12
CA THR A 117 -22.42 8.01 3.50
C THR A 117 -22.51 9.52 3.43
N ARG A 118 -21.46 10.19 2.95
CA ARG A 118 -21.28 11.65 3.02
C ARG A 118 -22.41 12.46 2.39
N TYR A 119 -23.14 11.89 1.43
CA TYR A 119 -24.17 12.60 0.66
C TYR A 119 -25.52 11.91 0.65
N ALA A 120 -25.70 10.86 1.44
CA ALA A 120 -26.93 10.12 1.44
C ALA A 120 -27.58 10.14 2.83
N PRO A 121 -28.79 10.73 2.98
CA PRO A 121 -29.54 10.67 4.22
C PRO A 121 -30.06 9.23 4.43
N GLY A 122 -30.10 8.76 5.66
CA GLY A 122 -30.70 7.49 6.05
C GLY A 122 -29.73 6.44 6.59
N ASP A 123 -30.27 5.30 6.94
CA ASP A 123 -29.52 4.13 7.38
C ASP A 123 -29.15 3.26 6.17
N PHE A 124 -27.95 2.69 6.21
CA PHE A 124 -27.44 1.82 5.17
C PHE A 124 -27.07 0.46 5.74
N VAL A 125 -27.20 -0.54 4.91
CA VAL A 125 -26.60 -1.85 5.13
C VAL A 125 -25.36 -1.93 4.25
N VAL A 126 -24.22 -2.21 4.87
CA VAL A 126 -22.94 -2.38 4.18
C VAL A 126 -22.50 -3.83 4.35
N ARG A 127 -21.95 -4.40 3.27
CA ARG A 127 -21.37 -5.74 3.27
C ARG A 127 -19.95 -5.68 2.75
N LEU A 128 -19.00 -6.17 3.53
CA LEU A 128 -17.64 -6.43 3.10
C LEU A 128 -17.57 -7.83 2.54
N ARG A 129 -17.22 -8.00 1.27
CA ARG A 129 -17.14 -9.30 0.61
C ARG A 129 -16.18 -9.30 -0.57
N LEU A 130 -15.85 -10.49 -1.05
CA LEU A 130 -15.16 -10.68 -2.32
C LEU A 130 -16.18 -10.76 -3.46
N GLN A 131 -15.87 -10.08 -4.58
CA GLN A 131 -16.66 -10.16 -5.80
C GLN A 131 -15.74 -10.41 -7.01
N PRO A 132 -16.15 -11.22 -7.99
CA PRO A 132 -15.41 -11.38 -9.22
C PRO A 132 -15.21 -10.05 -9.95
N GLU A 133 -14.02 -9.82 -10.49
CA GLU A 133 -13.76 -8.67 -11.36
C GLU A 133 -14.64 -8.79 -12.62
N LYS A 134 -15.27 -7.69 -13.04
CA LYS A 134 -16.21 -7.69 -14.17
C LYS A 134 -15.57 -8.15 -15.49
N GLU A 135 -14.29 -7.88 -15.67
CA GLU A 135 -13.56 -8.20 -16.91
C GLU A 135 -12.85 -9.56 -16.86
N ASN A 136 -12.52 -10.03 -15.66
CA ASN A 136 -11.77 -11.27 -15.48
C ASN A 136 -12.34 -12.05 -14.28
N GLY A 137 -13.28 -12.96 -14.53
CA GLY A 137 -14.01 -13.71 -13.50
C GLY A 137 -13.15 -14.56 -12.57
N ASP A 138 -11.89 -14.83 -12.92
CA ASP A 138 -10.95 -15.59 -12.09
C ASP A 138 -10.31 -14.75 -10.98
N ARG A 139 -10.33 -13.42 -11.12
CA ARG A 139 -9.82 -12.49 -10.13
C ARG A 139 -10.94 -12.01 -9.23
N LEU A 140 -10.63 -11.89 -7.95
CA LEU A 140 -11.56 -11.41 -6.95
C LEU A 140 -11.09 -10.06 -6.43
N ASP A 141 -12.04 -9.14 -6.29
CA ASP A 141 -11.81 -7.84 -5.66
C ASP A 141 -12.52 -7.82 -4.30
N LEU A 142 -11.83 -7.31 -3.29
CA LEU A 142 -12.44 -6.98 -2.00
C LEU A 142 -13.10 -5.62 -2.13
N GLY A 143 -14.34 -5.53 -1.69
CA GLY A 143 -15.05 -4.26 -1.70
C GLY A 143 -16.23 -4.22 -0.76
N LEU A 144 -16.86 -3.07 -0.74
CA LEU A 144 -18.05 -2.80 0.04
C LEU A 144 -19.25 -2.72 -0.89
N LEU A 145 -20.28 -3.51 -0.55
CA LEU A 145 -21.58 -3.41 -1.17
C LEU A 145 -22.48 -2.61 -0.23
N ARG A 146 -22.97 -1.47 -0.70
CA ARG A 146 -23.83 -0.58 0.08
C ARG A 146 -25.25 -0.61 -0.46
N LYS A 147 -26.22 -0.75 0.44
CA LYS A 147 -27.66 -0.70 0.14
C LYS A 147 -28.36 0.19 1.16
N PRO A 148 -29.28 1.10 0.75
CA PRO A 148 -30.16 1.81 1.68
C PRO A 148 -31.01 0.81 2.46
N LYS A 149 -31.22 1.05 3.76
CA LYS A 149 -31.98 0.13 4.63
C LYS A 149 -33.46 0.13 4.27
N GLU A 150 -33.99 1.25 3.80
CA GLU A 150 -35.38 1.42 3.38
C GLU A 150 -35.71 0.60 2.11
N ASP A 151 -34.71 0.30 1.30
CA ASP A 151 -34.84 -0.49 0.07
C ASP A 151 -34.63 -2.00 0.30
N SER A 152 -34.73 -2.46 1.54
CA SER A 152 -34.48 -3.89 1.86
C SER A 152 -35.41 -4.85 1.10
N ASP A 153 -36.60 -4.40 0.70
CA ASP A 153 -37.61 -5.19 -0.01
C ASP A 153 -37.64 -4.97 -1.53
N ILE A 154 -36.90 -4.00 -2.04
CA ILE A 154 -36.88 -3.67 -3.48
C ILE A 154 -35.58 -4.25 -4.06
N GLY A 155 -35.69 -5.07 -5.08
CA GLY A 155 -34.66 -5.90 -5.71
C GLY A 155 -33.28 -5.27 -5.91
N GLU A 156 -32.40 -6.01 -6.54
CA GLU A 156 -30.94 -5.77 -6.68
C GLU A 156 -30.51 -4.40 -7.29
N GLY A 157 -31.47 -3.53 -7.68
CA GLY A 157 -31.20 -2.32 -8.49
C GLY A 157 -30.52 -1.12 -7.78
N HIS A 158 -30.46 -1.11 -6.44
CA HIS A 158 -29.91 0.05 -5.69
C HIS A 158 -28.65 -0.28 -4.88
N GLU A 159 -28.00 -1.37 -5.20
CA GLU A 159 -26.73 -1.74 -4.56
C GLU A 159 -25.55 -1.04 -5.24
N THR A 160 -24.74 -0.35 -4.46
CA THR A 160 -23.52 0.30 -4.96
C THR A 160 -22.30 -0.48 -4.51
N TRP A 161 -21.52 -0.95 -5.47
CA TRP A 161 -20.23 -1.63 -5.24
C TRP A 161 -19.10 -0.62 -5.21
N VAL A 162 -18.29 -0.65 -4.16
CA VAL A 162 -17.09 0.16 -4.00
C VAL A 162 -15.89 -0.77 -3.85
N PRO A 163 -15.07 -0.94 -4.88
CA PRO A 163 -13.86 -1.77 -4.79
C PRO A 163 -12.82 -1.09 -3.88
N LEU A 164 -12.21 -1.87 -2.98
CA LEU A 164 -11.19 -1.41 -2.04
C LEU A 164 -9.80 -1.96 -2.39
N VAL A 165 -9.71 -3.28 -2.57
CA VAL A 165 -8.45 -3.97 -2.88
C VAL A 165 -8.68 -4.93 -4.02
N LYS A 166 -7.82 -4.88 -5.03
CA LYS A 166 -7.87 -5.77 -6.19
C LYS A 166 -7.02 -7.02 -5.99
N ASN A 167 -7.37 -8.06 -6.75
CA ASN A 167 -6.59 -9.29 -6.86
C ASN A 167 -6.38 -10.01 -5.52
N VAL A 168 -7.45 -10.18 -4.76
CA VAL A 168 -7.48 -10.90 -3.48
C VAL A 168 -7.82 -12.37 -3.74
N ALA A 169 -7.07 -13.29 -3.13
CA ALA A 169 -7.28 -14.73 -3.28
C ALA A 169 -8.30 -15.30 -2.28
N SER A 170 -8.32 -14.78 -1.05
CA SER A 170 -9.21 -15.23 0.02
C SER A 170 -9.47 -14.13 1.04
N LEU A 171 -10.59 -14.22 1.73
CA LEU A 171 -10.97 -13.36 2.84
C LEU A 171 -11.41 -14.24 4.00
N GLU A 172 -10.72 -14.16 5.13
CA GLU A 172 -11.10 -14.82 6.39
C GLU A 172 -11.32 -13.73 7.44
N ILE A 173 -12.42 -13.83 8.18
CA ILE A 173 -12.80 -12.86 9.20
C ILE A 173 -13.09 -13.61 10.50
N ARG A 174 -12.42 -13.20 11.58
CA ARG A 174 -12.64 -13.74 12.93
C ARG A 174 -13.04 -12.64 13.90
N TYR A 175 -13.85 -13.01 14.85
CA TYR A 175 -14.44 -12.11 15.83
C TYR A 175 -14.00 -12.49 17.22
N PHE A 176 -13.57 -11.52 18.02
CA PHE A 176 -13.22 -11.76 19.42
C PHE A 176 -14.45 -11.60 20.30
N SER A 177 -14.89 -12.69 20.91
CA SER A 177 -15.95 -12.69 21.91
C SER A 177 -15.36 -12.38 23.29
N ALA A 178 -15.68 -11.21 23.84
CA ALA A 178 -15.24 -10.83 25.19
C ALA A 178 -15.87 -11.73 26.27
N GLN A 179 -17.04 -12.29 26.01
CA GLN A 179 -17.72 -13.19 26.96
C GLN A 179 -17.06 -14.55 27.06
N ALA A 180 -16.68 -15.12 25.89
CA ALA A 180 -16.02 -16.41 25.82
C ALA A 180 -14.49 -16.31 25.91
N ASN A 181 -13.93 -15.10 25.86
CA ASN A 181 -12.50 -14.81 25.79
C ASN A 181 -11.76 -15.61 24.70
N THR A 182 -12.41 -15.74 23.55
CA THR A 182 -11.87 -16.53 22.42
C THR A 182 -12.26 -15.93 21.08
N TRP A 183 -11.53 -16.33 20.03
CA TRP A 183 -11.84 -16.02 18.64
C TRP A 183 -12.86 -17.01 18.09
N VAL A 184 -13.89 -16.47 17.41
CA VAL A 184 -14.94 -17.24 16.74
C VAL A 184 -15.00 -16.88 15.27
N ASP A 185 -15.40 -17.83 14.44
CA ASP A 185 -15.44 -17.67 12.98
C ASP A 185 -16.79 -17.12 12.49
N SER A 186 -17.82 -17.13 13.34
CA SER A 186 -19.13 -16.57 13.01
C SER A 186 -19.59 -15.59 14.07
N TRP A 187 -20.35 -14.57 13.64
CA TRP A 187 -20.93 -13.58 14.53
C TRP A 187 -22.44 -13.44 14.26
N PRO A 188 -23.30 -13.95 15.13
CA PRO A 188 -24.74 -14.03 14.87
C PRO A 188 -25.48 -12.69 14.96
N GLY A 189 -24.79 -11.61 15.41
CA GLY A 189 -25.39 -10.31 15.59
C GLY A 189 -25.77 -9.97 17.03
N GLY A 190 -26.51 -8.88 17.20
CA GLY A 190 -27.01 -8.42 18.51
C GLY A 190 -26.07 -7.48 19.26
N GLN A 191 -24.79 -7.78 19.34
CA GLN A 191 -23.76 -6.93 19.95
C GLN A 191 -22.57 -6.80 18.99
N LEU A 192 -21.83 -5.70 19.11
CA LEU A 192 -20.56 -5.55 18.37
C LEU A 192 -19.48 -6.41 19.01
N PRO A 193 -18.65 -7.11 18.23
CA PRO A 193 -17.48 -7.79 18.75
C PRO A 193 -16.48 -6.80 19.34
N GLY A 194 -15.63 -7.24 20.25
CA GLY A 194 -14.58 -6.39 20.82
C GLY A 194 -13.50 -6.08 19.82
N LEU A 195 -13.07 -7.11 19.08
CA LEU A 195 -12.04 -7.03 18.02
C LEU A 195 -12.52 -7.82 16.81
N ILE A 196 -12.10 -7.39 15.63
CA ILE A 196 -12.23 -8.14 14.38
C ILE A 196 -10.83 -8.38 13.81
N LYS A 197 -10.50 -9.63 13.50
CA LYS A 197 -9.31 -10.00 12.75
C LYS A 197 -9.72 -10.25 11.30
N ILE A 198 -9.04 -9.58 10.38
CA ILE A 198 -9.17 -9.79 8.94
C ILE A 198 -7.87 -10.39 8.43
N THR A 199 -7.98 -11.47 7.68
CA THR A 199 -6.87 -12.10 6.98
C THR A 199 -7.17 -12.11 5.48
N LEU A 200 -6.35 -11.43 4.68
CA LEU A 200 -6.48 -11.37 3.23
C LEU A 200 -5.37 -12.19 2.58
N GLY A 201 -5.78 -13.23 1.88
CA GLY A 201 -4.87 -13.95 1.01
C GLY A 201 -4.63 -13.13 -0.26
N ARG A 202 -3.35 -12.93 -0.59
CA ARG A 202 -2.93 -12.19 -1.78
C ARG A 202 -2.61 -13.17 -2.89
N ALA A 203 -3.02 -12.87 -4.11
CA ALA A 203 -2.70 -13.72 -5.26
C ALA A 203 -1.23 -13.59 -5.70
N ASP A 204 -0.58 -12.48 -5.35
CA ASP A 204 0.78 -12.10 -5.72
C ASP A 204 1.82 -12.33 -4.60
N ALA A 205 1.40 -12.75 -3.41
CA ALA A 205 2.29 -12.96 -2.27
C ALA A 205 1.96 -14.25 -1.51
N ALA A 206 3.01 -14.93 -1.03
CA ALA A 206 2.86 -16.15 -0.25
C ALA A 206 2.37 -15.91 1.18
N VAL A 207 2.57 -14.70 1.72
CA VAL A 207 2.17 -14.34 3.08
C VAL A 207 0.90 -13.51 3.01
N PRO A 208 -0.17 -13.93 3.71
CA PRO A 208 -1.40 -13.15 3.79
C PRO A 208 -1.17 -11.86 4.58
N TRP A 209 -1.96 -10.84 4.25
CA TRP A 209 -2.02 -9.64 5.06
C TRP A 209 -3.03 -9.84 6.20
N GLU A 210 -2.66 -9.40 7.40
CA GLU A 210 -3.49 -9.52 8.58
C GLU A 210 -3.66 -8.17 9.30
N ALA A 211 -4.87 -7.89 9.75
CA ALA A 211 -5.16 -6.75 10.61
C ALA A 211 -6.12 -7.12 11.73
N ILE A 212 -5.87 -6.56 12.92
CA ILE A 212 -6.79 -6.64 14.06
C ILE A 212 -7.32 -5.24 14.31
N ILE A 213 -8.64 -5.08 14.23
CA ILE A 213 -9.33 -3.80 14.35
C ILE A 213 -10.20 -3.80 15.61
N PRO A 214 -9.94 -2.88 16.57
CA PRO A 214 -10.78 -2.71 17.74
C PRO A 214 -12.03 -1.88 17.39
N LEU A 215 -13.22 -2.38 17.78
CA LEU A 215 -14.48 -1.67 17.56
C LEU A 215 -14.81 -0.72 18.71
N ARG A 216 -14.33 -1.02 19.91
CA ARG A 216 -14.54 -0.11 21.06
C ARG A 216 -13.34 0.82 21.17
N ARG A 217 -13.64 2.11 21.26
CA ARG A 217 -12.65 3.07 21.75
C ARG A 217 -12.42 2.75 23.22
N THR A 218 -11.21 2.40 23.60
CA THR A 218 -10.83 2.39 25.01
C THR A 218 -11.03 3.82 25.52
N PRO A 219 -11.87 4.05 26.54
CA PRO A 219 -11.88 5.35 27.19
C PRO A 219 -10.49 5.56 27.79
N TYR A 220 -9.85 6.67 27.43
CA TYR A 220 -8.63 7.12 28.09
C TYR A 220 -8.95 7.59 29.49
#